data_b7fbd9f91349d61e711ec40e7e8bb23a
#
_entry.id   b7fbd9f91349d61e711ec40e7e8bb23a
#
_cell.length_a   1.000
_cell.length_b   1.000
_cell.length_c   1.000
_cell.angle_alpha   90.00
_cell.angle_beta   90.00
_cell.angle_gamma   90.00
#
_symmetry.space_group_name_H-M   'P 1'
#
loop_
_entity.id
_entity.type
_entity.pdbx_description
1 polymer ?
#
loop_
_entity_poly.entity_id
_entity_poly.type
_entity_poly.pdbx_seq_one_letter_code
_entity_poly.pdbx_strand_id
1 'polypeptide(L)'
;EYNAMRRTIAKRLTESKSTIPHFYVTAELDMEAFLSFRESLNANPAPGAGKVSVTDLLTKACAVALVENPVVNAAFSDNKRITRK
;
A
#
# COMPACT_ATOMS: atom_id res chain seq x y z
N GLU A 1 5.33 -27.07 -2.16
CA GLU A 1 5.06 -27.89 -1.00
C GLU A 1 4.29 -27.12 0.07
N TYR A 2 3.35 -27.80 0.71
CA TYR A 2 2.40 -27.15 1.62
C TYR A 2 2.90 -27.26 3.07
N ASN A 3 3.60 -26.25 3.53
CA ASN A 3 4.11 -26.23 4.91
C ASN A 3 3.17 -25.41 5.83
N ALA A 4 3.54 -25.32 7.12
CA ALA A 4 2.72 -24.63 8.11
C ALA A 4 2.52 -23.15 7.77
N MET A 5 3.55 -22.47 7.24
CA MET A 5 3.45 -21.08 6.86
C MET A 5 2.46 -20.90 5.72
N ARG A 6 2.57 -21.72 4.67
CA ARG A 6 1.67 -21.63 3.53
C ARG A 6 0.22 -21.95 3.91
N ARG A 7 0.05 -22.88 4.84
CA ARG A 7 -1.27 -23.24 5.36
C ARG A 7 -1.90 -22.04 6.08
N THR A 8 -1.12 -21.34 6.90
CA THR A 8 -1.59 -20.16 7.60
C THR A 8 -1.98 -19.06 6.61
N ILE A 9 -1.14 -18.82 5.59
CA ILE A 9 -1.43 -17.84 4.55
C ILE A 9 -2.73 -18.18 3.85
N ALA A 10 -2.89 -19.43 3.42
CA ALA A 10 -4.09 -19.87 2.72
C ALA A 10 -5.34 -19.68 3.58
N LYS A 11 -5.28 -20.06 4.84
CA LYS A 11 -6.39 -19.94 5.77
C LYS A 11 -6.79 -18.49 5.97
N ARG A 12 -5.80 -17.62 6.23
CA ARG A 12 -6.06 -16.21 6.52
C ARG A 12 -6.60 -15.47 5.30
N LEU A 13 -6.02 -15.74 4.13
CA LEU A 13 -6.49 -15.08 2.91
C LEU A 13 -7.87 -15.55 2.47
N THR A 14 -8.14 -16.85 2.64
CA THR A 14 -9.47 -17.38 2.33
C THR A 14 -10.52 -16.78 3.25
N GLU A 15 -10.22 -16.70 4.54
CA GLU A 15 -11.11 -16.08 5.53
C GLU A 15 -11.37 -14.62 5.19
N SER A 16 -10.31 -13.88 4.86
CA SER A 16 -10.43 -12.48 4.48
C SER A 16 -11.33 -12.31 3.26
N LYS A 17 -11.08 -13.09 2.21
CA LYS A 17 -11.82 -12.95 0.95
C LYS A 17 -13.29 -13.36 1.10
N SER A 18 -13.59 -14.30 1.96
CA SER A 18 -14.97 -14.81 2.11
C SER A 18 -15.80 -14.05 3.14
N THR A 19 -15.16 -13.39 4.10
CA THR A 19 -15.89 -12.71 5.19
C THR A 19 -15.85 -11.20 5.12
N ILE A 20 -14.83 -10.61 4.49
CA ILE A 20 -14.69 -9.17 4.40
C ILE A 20 -15.19 -8.68 3.04
N PRO A 21 -16.09 -7.69 3.01
CA PRO A 21 -16.54 -7.15 1.72
C PRO A 21 -15.37 -6.50 0.98
N HIS A 22 -15.17 -6.87 -0.27
CA HIS A 22 -14.11 -6.33 -1.10
C HIS A 22 -14.68 -5.65 -2.34
N PHE A 23 -14.03 -4.60 -2.78
CA PHE A 23 -14.25 -4.05 -4.10
C PHE A 23 -12.91 -3.56 -4.64
N TYR A 24 -12.85 -3.35 -5.93
CA TYR A 24 -11.61 -2.99 -6.59
C TYR A 24 -11.78 -1.68 -7.34
N VAL A 25 -10.80 -0.81 -7.18
CA VAL A 25 -10.77 0.45 -7.92
C VAL A 25 -9.43 0.53 -8.63
N THR A 26 -9.49 0.84 -9.91
CA THR A 26 -8.28 1.00 -10.71
C THR A 26 -8.20 2.44 -11.18
N ALA A 27 -7.04 3.05 -11.00
CA ALA A 27 -6.77 4.39 -11.48
C ALA A 27 -5.62 4.38 -12.47
N GLU A 28 -5.78 5.13 -13.53
CA GLU A 28 -4.72 5.31 -14.53
C GLU A 28 -4.04 6.65 -14.25
N LEU A 29 -2.73 6.63 -14.08
CA LEU A 29 -1.98 7.81 -13.68
C LEU A 29 -0.94 8.16 -14.73
N ASP A 30 -0.81 9.46 -15.02
CA ASP A 30 0.27 9.97 -15.84
C ASP A 30 1.52 10.07 -14.97
N MET A 31 2.53 9.30 -15.30
CA MET A 31 3.72 9.17 -14.46
C MET A 31 4.87 10.08 -14.88
N GLU A 32 4.70 10.92 -15.89
CA GLU A 32 5.81 11.73 -16.42
C GLU A 32 6.44 12.63 -15.35
N ALA A 33 5.64 13.43 -14.68
CA ALA A 33 6.13 14.31 -13.63
C ALA A 33 6.66 13.53 -12.44
N PHE A 34 6.03 12.41 -12.12
CA PHE A 34 6.43 11.55 -11.02
C PHE A 34 7.82 10.97 -11.26
N LEU A 35 8.09 10.49 -12.47
CA LEU A 35 9.39 9.92 -12.82
C LEU A 35 10.48 10.99 -12.85
N SER A 36 10.16 12.19 -13.32
CA SER A 36 11.09 13.32 -13.29
C SER A 36 11.45 13.70 -11.87
N PHE A 37 10.48 13.72 -10.98
CA PHE A 37 10.71 14.00 -9.57
C PHE A 37 11.62 12.95 -8.93
N ARG A 38 11.41 11.68 -9.26
CA ARG A 38 12.26 10.60 -8.79
C ARG A 38 13.71 10.78 -9.25
N GLU A 39 13.91 11.16 -10.51
CA GLU A 39 15.24 11.43 -11.02
C GLU A 39 15.94 12.55 -10.26
N SER A 40 15.20 13.61 -9.95
CA SER A 40 15.71 14.73 -9.16
C SER A 40 16.16 14.29 -7.78
N LEU A 41 15.37 13.45 -7.12
CA LEU A 41 15.72 12.93 -5.80
C LEU A 41 16.98 12.09 -5.83
N ASN A 42 17.13 11.26 -6.87
CA ASN A 42 18.28 10.37 -6.98
C ASN A 42 19.55 11.09 -7.45
N ALA A 43 19.40 12.23 -8.11
CA ALA A 43 20.56 13.01 -8.56
C ALA A 43 21.23 13.73 -7.38
N ASN A 44 20.46 14.12 -6.36
CA ASN A 44 20.98 14.85 -5.20
C ASN A 44 20.48 14.19 -3.90
N PRO A 45 20.90 12.95 -3.62
CA PRO A 45 20.45 12.27 -2.42
C PRO A 45 21.03 12.91 -1.16
N ALA A 46 20.25 12.89 -0.09
CA ALA A 46 20.73 13.35 1.21
C ALA A 46 21.84 12.41 1.69
N PRO A 47 22.79 12.92 2.48
CA PRO A 47 23.86 12.08 3.02
C PRO A 47 23.29 10.86 3.77
N GLY A 48 23.78 9.68 3.41
CA GLY A 48 23.32 8.44 4.00
C GLY A 48 22.04 7.87 3.40
N ALA A 49 21.38 8.59 2.51
CA ALA A 49 20.19 8.10 1.84
C ALA A 49 20.58 7.31 0.60
N GLY A 50 19.90 6.19 0.37
CA GLY A 50 20.07 5.42 -0.84
C GLY A 50 19.21 5.97 -1.98
N LYS A 51 19.25 5.28 -3.10
CA LYS A 51 18.40 5.64 -4.24
C LYS A 51 16.95 5.27 -3.95
N VAL A 52 16.05 6.09 -4.45
CA VAL A 52 14.62 5.90 -4.29
C VAL A 52 14.06 5.17 -5.51
N SER A 53 13.38 4.05 -5.29
CA SER A 53 12.73 3.33 -6.37
C SER A 53 11.36 3.90 -6.66
N VAL A 54 10.76 3.48 -7.79
CA VAL A 54 9.37 3.86 -8.11
C VAL A 54 8.42 3.35 -7.03
N THR A 55 8.65 2.12 -6.57
CA THR A 55 7.81 1.53 -5.51
C THR A 55 7.91 2.33 -4.21
N ASP A 56 9.10 2.79 -3.85
CA ASP A 56 9.29 3.61 -2.65
C ASP A 56 8.46 4.89 -2.72
N LEU A 57 8.50 5.59 -3.85
CA LEU A 57 7.72 6.82 -4.02
C LEU A 57 6.23 6.56 -4.04
N LEU A 58 5.78 5.49 -4.70
CA LEU A 58 4.37 5.13 -4.72
C LEU A 58 3.88 4.79 -3.31
N THR A 59 4.71 4.09 -2.54
CA THR A 59 4.38 3.77 -1.15
C THR A 59 4.22 5.03 -0.33
N LYS A 60 5.12 6.00 -0.50
CA LYS A 60 5.03 7.28 0.19
C LYS A 60 3.78 8.06 -0.23
N ALA A 61 3.49 8.08 -1.52
CA ALA A 61 2.30 8.76 -2.03
C ALA A 61 1.03 8.15 -1.45
N CYS A 62 0.97 6.82 -1.38
CA CYS A 62 -0.17 6.13 -0.78
C CYS A 62 -0.29 6.46 0.72
N ALA A 63 0.83 6.53 1.43
CA ALA A 63 0.83 6.87 2.84
C ALA A 63 0.26 8.27 3.08
N VAL A 64 0.69 9.24 2.27
CA VAL A 64 0.18 10.61 2.35
C VAL A 64 -1.31 10.65 2.05
N ALA A 65 -1.75 9.94 1.03
CA ALA A 65 -3.16 9.87 0.67
C ALA A 65 -4.00 9.26 1.78
N LEU A 66 -3.48 8.24 2.47
CA LEU A 66 -4.19 7.61 3.58
C LEU A 66 -4.33 8.55 4.78
N VAL A 67 -3.32 9.39 5.02
CA VAL A 67 -3.39 10.39 6.08
C VAL A 67 -4.46 11.44 5.76
N GLU A 68 -4.57 11.83 4.50
CA GLU A 68 -5.57 12.80 4.06
C GLU A 68 -6.97 12.21 3.98
N ASN A 69 -7.06 10.89 3.87
CA ASN A 69 -8.33 10.18 3.74
C ASN A 69 -8.43 9.05 4.77
N PRO A 70 -8.49 9.38 6.07
CA PRO A 70 -8.42 8.37 7.12
C PRO A 70 -9.56 7.36 7.10
N VAL A 71 -10.67 7.67 6.44
CA VAL A 71 -11.80 6.74 6.30
C VAL A 71 -11.38 5.48 5.55
N VAL A 72 -10.45 5.62 4.61
CA VAL A 72 -9.96 4.49 3.81
C VAL A 72 -9.04 3.60 4.64
N ASN A 73 -8.27 4.20 5.55
CA ASN A 73 -7.33 3.47 6.39
C ASN A 73 -8.06 2.86 7.60
N ALA A 74 -8.83 1.83 7.33
CA ALA A 74 -9.70 1.22 8.32
C ALA A 74 -9.73 -0.29 8.16
N ALA A 75 -10.03 -0.97 9.25
CA ALA A 75 -10.22 -2.41 9.25
C ALA A 75 -11.70 -2.72 9.50
N PHE A 76 -12.17 -3.79 8.88
CA PHE A 76 -13.53 -4.29 9.06
C PHE A 76 -13.47 -5.53 9.94
N SER A 77 -14.21 -5.51 11.03
CA SER A 77 -14.29 -6.65 11.95
C SER A 77 -15.66 -6.71 12.59
N ASP A 78 -16.33 -7.86 12.50
CA ASP A 78 -17.61 -8.13 13.15
C ASP A 78 -18.64 -7.01 12.91
N ASN A 79 -18.74 -6.55 11.66
CA ASN A 79 -19.64 -5.47 11.23
C ASN A 79 -19.32 -4.11 11.87
N LYS A 80 -18.15 -3.98 12.47
CA LYS A 80 -17.67 -2.72 13.01
C LYS A 80 -16.46 -2.26 12.23
N ARG A 81 -16.45 -0.98 11.91
CA ARG A 81 -15.30 -0.40 11.23
C ARG A 81 -14.31 0.13 12.27
N ILE A 82 -13.08 -0.29 12.17
CA ILE A 82 -12.01 0.17 13.05
C ILE A 82 -11.07 1.02 12.21
N THR A 83 -11.00 2.30 12.51
CA THR A 83 -10.08 3.20 11.82
C THR A 83 -8.71 3.10 12.45
N ARG A 84 -7.68 2.99 11.62
CA ARG A 84 -6.30 2.95 12.08
C ARG A 84 -5.58 4.22 11.66
N LYS A 85 -4.77 4.71 12.52
CA LYS A 85 -3.96 5.90 12.24
C LYS A 85 -2.57 5.53 11.77
#